data_3892478f7cf26b8b61eef19aa3a56020
#
_entry.id   3892478f7cf26b8b61eef19aa3a56020
#
_cell.length_a   1.000
_cell.length_b   1.000
_cell.length_c   1.000
_cell.angle_alpha   90.00
_cell.angle_beta   90.00
_cell.angle_gamma   90.00
#
_symmetry.space_group_name_H-M   'P 1'
#
loop_
_entity.id
_entity.type
_entity.pdbx_description
1 polymer ?
#
loop_
_entity_poly.entity_id
_entity_poly.type
_entity_poly.pdbx_seq_one_letter_code
_entity_poly.pdbx_strand_id
1 'polypeptide(L)'
;MQNAKPYEISKYLIMEAFQRVKANHGSAGIDGVSISAFEKNLKDNLYKIWNRMSSGCYFPPSVKLVEIPKLNGDKRPLGIPTVGDRVAQMAAVMIIEPQIESCFHENSYAYRPKRSAHDAIAKARERCWKYDWVLDMDISKFFDTIDHELLMKAVRLHTDSQWVLLYIERWLKVPYE
;
A
#
# COMPACT_ATOMS: atom_id res chain seq x y z
N MET A 1 -33.64 9.58 -2.49
CA MET A 1 -32.47 10.27 -3.05
C MET A 1 -31.24 9.45 -2.71
N GLN A 2 -30.51 8.92 -3.70
CA GLN A 2 -29.25 8.25 -3.42
C GLN A 2 -28.26 9.29 -2.89
N ASN A 3 -27.58 8.95 -1.79
CA ASN A 3 -26.60 9.83 -1.18
C ASN A 3 -25.45 10.04 -2.19
N ALA A 4 -25.17 11.29 -2.58
CA ALA A 4 -24.11 11.61 -3.56
C ALA A 4 -22.70 11.17 -3.08
N LYS A 5 -22.56 10.86 -1.79
CA LYS A 5 -21.34 10.34 -1.14
C LYS A 5 -21.71 9.13 -0.29
N PRO A 6 -21.76 7.93 -0.90
CA PRO A 6 -22.13 6.72 -0.18
C PRO A 6 -21.10 6.28 0.85
N TYR A 7 -19.83 6.80 0.76
CA TYR A 7 -18.75 6.42 1.66
C TYR A 7 -18.37 7.54 2.61
N GLU A 8 -18.40 7.25 3.90
CA GLU A 8 -17.94 8.16 4.95
C GLU A 8 -16.41 8.12 5.07
N ILE A 9 -15.75 9.01 4.35
CA ILE A 9 -14.30 9.18 4.40
C ILE A 9 -14.01 10.57 4.96
N SER A 10 -13.27 10.62 6.08
CA SER A 10 -12.88 11.87 6.69
C SER A 10 -11.87 12.63 5.83
N LYS A 11 -12.03 13.94 5.68
CA LYS A 11 -11.02 14.81 5.05
C LYS A 11 -9.70 14.80 5.84
N TYR A 12 -9.76 14.64 7.15
CA TYR A 12 -8.58 14.53 8.01
C TYR A 12 -7.79 13.26 7.73
N LEU A 13 -8.46 12.14 7.43
CA LEU A 13 -7.81 10.89 7.02
C LEU A 13 -6.96 11.12 5.74
N ILE A 14 -7.51 11.80 4.74
CA ILE A 14 -6.78 12.07 3.49
C ILE A 14 -5.59 13.03 3.72
N MET A 15 -5.74 14.01 4.61
CA MET A 15 -4.64 14.90 4.99
C MET A 15 -3.53 14.13 5.72
N GLU A 16 -3.87 13.28 6.68
CA GLU A 16 -2.91 12.46 7.40
C GLU A 16 -2.21 11.45 6.47
N ALA A 17 -2.96 10.83 5.55
CA ALA A 17 -2.40 9.95 4.52
C ALA A 17 -1.36 10.69 3.66
N PHE A 18 -1.63 11.93 3.28
CA PHE A 18 -0.64 12.75 2.57
C PHE A 18 0.63 12.99 3.40
N GLN A 19 0.50 13.30 4.69
CA GLN A 19 1.68 13.50 5.55
C GLN A 19 2.56 12.24 5.62
N ARG A 20 1.96 11.06 5.73
CA ARG A 20 2.69 9.79 5.70
C ARG A 20 3.36 9.54 4.34
N VAL A 21 2.68 9.83 3.23
CA VAL A 21 3.26 9.72 1.89
C VAL A 21 4.41 10.71 1.69
N LYS A 22 4.27 11.94 2.20
CA LYS A 22 5.33 12.96 2.15
C LYS A 22 6.57 12.52 2.92
N ALA A 23 6.41 11.95 4.10
CA ALA A 23 7.51 11.46 4.93
C ALA A 23 8.33 10.34 4.26
N ASN A 24 7.71 9.55 3.38
CA ASN A 24 8.37 8.47 2.66
C ASN A 24 9.16 8.88 1.41
N HIS A 25 9.18 10.17 1.03
CA HIS A 25 10.01 10.74 -0.05
C HIS A 25 10.00 9.98 -1.37
N GLY A 26 8.87 9.53 -1.91
CA GLY A 26 8.82 8.75 -3.15
C GLY A 26 8.95 9.60 -4.43
N SER A 27 9.35 8.95 -5.53
CA SER A 27 9.44 9.54 -6.88
C SER A 27 8.07 9.87 -7.47
N ALA A 28 8.04 10.68 -8.55
CA ALA A 28 6.84 10.95 -9.33
C ALA A 28 6.36 9.70 -10.07
N GLY A 29 5.04 9.52 -10.18
CA GLY A 29 4.43 8.48 -10.99
C GLY A 29 4.41 8.82 -12.48
N ILE A 30 3.47 8.22 -13.21
CA ILE A 30 3.32 8.41 -14.66
C ILE A 30 2.95 9.86 -15.05
N ASP A 31 2.25 10.58 -14.16
CA ASP A 31 1.87 11.98 -14.33
C ASP A 31 3.04 12.97 -14.21
N GLY A 32 4.22 12.51 -13.83
CA GLY A 32 5.40 13.35 -13.62
C GLY A 32 5.30 14.32 -12.42
N VAL A 33 4.22 14.23 -11.62
CA VAL A 33 3.99 15.15 -10.49
C VAL A 33 4.80 14.69 -9.28
N SER A 34 5.78 15.49 -8.86
CA SER A 34 6.53 15.26 -7.62
C SER A 34 5.71 15.62 -6.38
N ILE A 35 6.15 15.16 -5.20
CA ILE A 35 5.51 15.51 -3.92
C ILE A 35 5.49 17.04 -3.73
N SER A 36 6.58 17.73 -4.05
CA SER A 36 6.67 19.19 -3.94
C SER A 36 5.77 19.93 -4.94
N ALA A 37 5.59 19.39 -6.15
CA ALA A 37 4.65 19.93 -7.13
C ALA A 37 3.18 19.70 -6.68
N PHE A 38 2.88 18.52 -6.15
CA PHE A 38 1.57 18.20 -5.58
C PHE A 38 1.21 19.10 -4.40
N GLU A 39 2.17 19.45 -3.57
CA GLU A 39 2.01 20.30 -2.39
C GLU A 39 1.66 21.77 -2.73
N LYS A 40 2.09 22.27 -3.89
CA LYS A 40 1.76 23.65 -4.32
C LYS A 40 0.25 23.90 -4.39
N ASN A 41 -0.54 22.89 -4.77
CA ASN A 41 -2.00 22.95 -4.83
C ASN A 41 -2.66 21.94 -3.88
N LEU A 42 -2.09 21.78 -2.69
CA LEU A 42 -2.42 20.70 -1.76
C LEU A 42 -3.92 20.60 -1.46
N LYS A 43 -4.56 21.71 -1.10
CA LYS A 43 -5.98 21.75 -0.73
C LYS A 43 -6.87 21.19 -1.86
N ASP A 44 -6.64 21.63 -3.08
CA ASP A 44 -7.45 21.23 -4.23
C ASP A 44 -7.17 19.77 -4.63
N ASN A 45 -5.91 19.35 -4.57
CA ASN A 45 -5.49 17.98 -4.86
C ASN A 45 -6.10 16.99 -3.86
N LEU A 46 -6.01 17.27 -2.56
CA LEU A 46 -6.61 16.43 -1.52
C LEU A 46 -8.14 16.46 -1.58
N TYR A 47 -8.76 17.61 -1.89
CA TYR A 47 -10.20 17.71 -2.06
C TYR A 47 -10.67 16.82 -3.22
N LYS A 48 -9.97 16.82 -4.36
CA LYS A 48 -10.29 15.96 -5.51
C LYS A 48 -10.25 14.47 -5.14
N ILE A 49 -9.20 14.05 -4.44
CA ILE A 49 -9.05 12.65 -3.97
C ILE A 49 -10.20 12.30 -3.02
N TRP A 50 -10.38 13.07 -1.97
CA TRP A 50 -11.45 12.87 -1.01
C TRP A 50 -12.82 12.78 -1.66
N ASN A 51 -13.13 13.76 -2.54
CA ASN A 51 -14.44 13.84 -3.18
C ASN A 51 -14.73 12.63 -4.07
N ARG A 52 -13.73 12.21 -4.88
CA ARG A 52 -13.86 11.03 -5.74
C ARG A 52 -13.94 9.75 -4.95
N MET A 53 -13.14 9.59 -3.89
CA MET A 53 -13.20 8.41 -3.04
C MET A 53 -14.54 8.32 -2.29
N SER A 54 -15.01 9.41 -1.71
CA SER A 54 -16.30 9.45 -0.99
C SER A 54 -17.51 9.18 -1.88
N SER A 55 -17.44 9.56 -3.17
CA SER A 55 -18.51 9.30 -4.14
C SER A 55 -18.39 7.94 -4.87
N GLY A 56 -17.35 7.15 -4.58
CA GLY A 56 -17.11 5.88 -5.30
C GLY A 56 -16.57 6.06 -6.73
N CYS A 57 -16.24 7.28 -7.14
CA CYS A 57 -15.79 7.60 -8.51
C CYS A 57 -14.26 7.76 -8.62
N TYR A 58 -13.49 7.30 -7.64
CA TYR A 58 -12.05 7.28 -7.75
C TYR A 58 -11.62 6.06 -8.57
N PHE A 59 -10.89 6.30 -9.66
CA PHE A 59 -10.24 5.28 -10.47
C PHE A 59 -8.74 5.54 -10.43
N PRO A 60 -7.94 4.55 -9.97
CA PRO A 60 -6.49 4.66 -9.95
C PRO A 60 -5.94 4.86 -11.36
N PRO A 61 -4.99 5.78 -11.56
CA PRO A 61 -4.26 5.88 -12.82
C PRO A 61 -3.29 4.72 -13.00
N SER A 62 -2.83 4.50 -14.24
CA SER A 62 -1.79 3.51 -14.55
C SER A 62 -0.53 3.73 -13.71
N VAL A 63 0.16 2.65 -13.41
CA VAL A 63 1.38 2.64 -12.60
C VAL A 63 2.59 2.75 -13.51
N LYS A 64 3.48 3.72 -13.26
CA LYS A 64 4.72 3.88 -14.01
C LYS A 64 5.66 2.71 -13.76
N LEU A 65 6.06 2.00 -14.81
CA LEU A 65 7.03 0.91 -14.71
C LEU A 65 8.45 1.46 -14.84
N VAL A 66 9.31 1.09 -13.88
CA VAL A 66 10.74 1.41 -13.90
C VAL A 66 11.54 0.14 -13.66
N GLU A 67 12.53 -0.13 -14.49
CA GLU A 67 13.43 -1.27 -14.34
C GLU A 67 14.66 -0.88 -13.50
N ILE A 68 14.85 -1.57 -12.38
CA ILE A 68 16.02 -1.38 -11.50
C ILE A 68 17.01 -2.52 -11.73
N PRO A 69 18.31 -2.22 -12.02
CA PRO A 69 19.31 -3.26 -12.17
C PRO A 69 19.57 -3.99 -10.86
N LYS A 70 19.67 -5.32 -10.92
CA LYS A 70 20.11 -6.18 -9.80
C LYS A 70 21.63 -6.37 -9.85
N LEU A 71 22.19 -6.78 -8.72
CA LEU A 71 23.64 -7.08 -8.61
C LEU A 71 24.12 -8.20 -9.55
N ASN A 72 23.24 -9.11 -9.93
CA ASN A 72 23.52 -10.24 -10.84
C ASN A 72 23.36 -9.87 -12.34
N GLY A 73 23.09 -8.61 -12.68
CA GLY A 73 22.85 -8.13 -14.05
C GLY A 73 21.40 -8.21 -14.53
N ASP A 74 20.51 -8.90 -13.81
CA ASP A 74 19.07 -8.91 -14.12
C ASP A 74 18.43 -7.56 -13.80
N LYS A 75 17.22 -7.34 -14.32
CA LYS A 75 16.40 -6.19 -13.99
C LYS A 75 15.24 -6.57 -13.09
N ARG A 76 14.90 -5.69 -12.15
CA ARG A 76 13.72 -5.80 -11.31
C ARG A 76 12.70 -4.73 -11.73
N PRO A 77 11.49 -5.12 -12.18
CA PRO A 77 10.43 -4.17 -12.41
C PRO A 77 9.96 -3.55 -11.09
N LEU A 78 9.78 -2.24 -11.07
CA LEU A 78 9.21 -1.48 -9.96
C LEU A 78 8.07 -0.61 -10.47
N GLY A 79 6.88 -0.80 -9.91
CA GLY A 79 5.73 0.04 -10.18
C GLY A 79 5.71 1.27 -9.28
N ILE A 80 5.61 2.47 -9.86
CA ILE A 80 5.55 3.74 -9.13
C ILE A 80 4.18 4.39 -9.36
N PRO A 81 3.24 4.31 -8.40
CA PRO A 81 1.95 5.00 -8.46
C PRO A 81 2.14 6.53 -8.39
N THR A 82 1.18 7.28 -8.89
CA THR A 82 1.15 8.75 -8.72
C THR A 82 1.10 9.16 -7.25
N VAL A 83 1.49 10.39 -6.94
CA VAL A 83 1.40 10.92 -5.57
C VAL A 83 -0.04 10.85 -5.05
N GLY A 84 -1.01 11.24 -5.89
CA GLY A 84 -2.42 11.19 -5.55
C GLY A 84 -2.92 9.78 -5.24
N ASP A 85 -2.47 8.80 -6.02
CA ASP A 85 -2.85 7.40 -5.80
C ASP A 85 -2.21 6.82 -4.54
N ARG A 86 -0.94 7.15 -4.27
CA ARG A 86 -0.29 6.78 -2.99
C ARG A 86 -1.03 7.34 -1.77
N VAL A 87 -1.59 8.56 -1.87
CA VAL A 87 -2.42 9.14 -0.80
C VAL A 87 -3.71 8.34 -0.63
N ALA A 88 -4.37 7.98 -1.72
CA ALA A 88 -5.58 7.15 -1.68
C ALA A 88 -5.31 5.75 -1.10
N GLN A 89 -4.22 5.09 -1.52
CA GLN A 89 -3.78 3.81 -0.98
C GLN A 89 -3.44 3.92 0.51
N MET A 90 -2.70 4.95 0.92
CA MET A 90 -2.34 5.17 2.32
C MET A 90 -3.58 5.38 3.20
N ALA A 91 -4.61 6.07 2.71
CA ALA A 91 -5.86 6.22 3.44
C ALA A 91 -6.55 4.85 3.68
N ALA A 92 -6.51 3.95 2.71
CA ALA A 92 -7.03 2.59 2.87
C ALA A 92 -6.17 1.77 3.87
N VAL A 93 -4.85 1.87 3.78
CA VAL A 93 -3.93 1.23 4.71
C VAL A 93 -4.22 1.65 6.15
N MET A 94 -4.41 2.95 6.41
CA MET A 94 -4.68 3.48 7.75
C MET A 94 -5.97 2.92 8.38
N ILE A 95 -6.94 2.50 7.57
CA ILE A 95 -8.17 1.88 8.06
C ILE A 95 -7.99 0.38 8.33
N ILE A 96 -7.27 -0.32 7.46
CA ILE A 96 -7.17 -1.79 7.55
C ILE A 96 -6.02 -2.25 8.46
N GLU A 97 -4.91 -1.51 8.52
CA GLU A 97 -3.71 -1.87 9.27
C GLU A 97 -3.98 -2.19 10.75
N PRO A 98 -4.74 -1.38 11.52
CA PRO A 98 -5.02 -1.69 12.92
C PRO A 98 -5.81 -2.99 13.12
N GLN A 99 -6.64 -3.37 12.15
CA GLN A 99 -7.46 -4.58 12.20
C GLN A 99 -6.62 -5.82 11.91
N ILE A 100 -5.72 -5.74 10.93
CA ILE A 100 -4.85 -6.84 10.52
C ILE A 100 -3.69 -7.04 11.51
N GLU A 101 -3.19 -5.96 12.11
CA GLU A 101 -2.02 -6.00 13.00
C GLU A 101 -2.17 -7.01 14.14
N SER A 102 -3.36 -7.14 14.68
CA SER A 102 -3.67 -8.09 15.76
C SER A 102 -3.62 -9.56 15.31
N CYS A 103 -3.72 -9.83 14.00
CA CYS A 103 -3.74 -11.19 13.44
C CYS A 103 -2.34 -11.70 13.08
N PHE A 104 -1.34 -10.82 13.00
CA PHE A 104 0.01 -11.23 12.64
C PHE A 104 0.70 -12.00 13.76
N HIS A 105 1.40 -13.07 13.36
CA HIS A 105 2.25 -13.80 14.27
C HIS A 105 3.35 -12.90 14.87
N GLU A 106 3.74 -13.13 16.11
CA GLU A 106 4.74 -12.32 16.84
C GLU A 106 6.10 -12.21 16.10
N ASN A 107 6.46 -13.21 15.32
CA ASN A 107 7.72 -13.27 14.55
C ASN A 107 7.57 -12.79 13.09
N SER A 108 6.46 -12.12 12.75
CA SER A 108 6.32 -11.38 11.51
C SER A 108 6.84 -9.96 11.71
N TYR A 109 7.78 -9.49 10.89
CA TYR A 109 8.47 -8.20 11.10
C TYR A 109 8.29 -7.21 9.95
N ALA A 110 8.16 -7.70 8.71
CA ALA A 110 8.10 -6.83 7.54
C ALA A 110 6.79 -6.01 7.47
N TYR A 111 6.93 -4.75 7.11
CA TYR A 111 5.80 -3.82 6.88
C TYR A 111 4.84 -3.64 8.06
N ARG A 112 5.32 -3.86 9.28
CA ARG A 112 4.50 -3.72 10.50
C ARG A 112 4.93 -2.50 11.32
N PRO A 113 3.99 -1.77 11.94
CA PRO A 113 4.32 -0.66 12.82
C PRO A 113 5.15 -1.16 14.03
N LYS A 114 6.13 -0.37 14.43
CA LYS A 114 7.01 -0.65 15.58
C LYS A 114 7.81 -1.95 15.47
N ARG A 115 7.97 -2.50 14.27
CA ARG A 115 8.84 -3.65 13.98
C ARG A 115 9.93 -3.23 13.00
N SER A 116 11.11 -3.78 13.16
CA SER A 116 12.27 -3.45 12.33
C SER A 116 13.00 -4.71 11.84
N ALA A 117 13.83 -4.54 10.80
CA ALA A 117 14.74 -5.60 10.35
C ALA A 117 15.73 -6.00 11.45
N HIS A 118 16.14 -5.07 12.31
CA HIS A 118 17.02 -5.36 13.43
C HIS A 118 16.39 -6.28 14.46
N ASP A 119 15.09 -6.13 14.74
CA ASP A 119 14.34 -7.03 15.63
C ASP A 119 14.27 -8.44 15.04
N ALA A 120 14.05 -8.55 13.73
CA ALA A 120 14.07 -9.84 13.02
C ALA A 120 15.44 -10.52 13.12
N ILE A 121 16.52 -9.78 12.87
CA ILE A 121 17.90 -10.28 12.97
C ILE A 121 18.22 -10.72 14.41
N ALA A 122 17.84 -9.92 15.41
CA ALA A 122 18.05 -10.27 16.81
C ALA A 122 17.34 -11.58 17.18
N LYS A 123 16.10 -11.76 16.71
CA LYS A 123 15.33 -12.99 16.95
C LYS A 123 15.89 -14.19 16.20
N ALA A 124 16.32 -14.02 14.96
CA ALA A 124 16.99 -15.05 14.19
C ALA A 124 18.28 -15.50 14.89
N ARG A 125 19.11 -14.55 15.33
CA ARG A 125 20.33 -14.84 16.09
C ARG A 125 20.04 -15.64 17.36
N GLU A 126 19.07 -15.22 18.18
CA GLU A 126 18.66 -15.94 19.40
C GLU A 126 18.32 -17.41 19.09
N ARG A 127 17.62 -17.65 17.97
CA ARG A 127 17.21 -19.02 17.58
C ARG A 127 18.35 -19.85 17.02
N CYS A 128 19.23 -19.28 16.22
CA CYS A 128 20.42 -19.96 15.68
C CYS A 128 21.38 -20.46 16.78
N TRP A 129 21.32 -19.89 17.99
CA TRP A 129 22.07 -20.41 19.15
C TRP A 129 21.42 -21.63 19.83
N LYS A 130 20.14 -21.91 19.51
CA LYS A 130 19.36 -23.00 20.12
C LYS A 130 19.15 -24.19 19.19
N TYR A 131 19.23 -23.97 17.87
CA TYR A 131 18.89 -24.95 16.86
C TYR A 131 20.03 -25.11 15.88
N ASP A 132 20.35 -26.35 15.53
CA ASP A 132 21.45 -26.68 14.62
C ASP A 132 21.07 -26.58 13.15
N TRP A 133 19.79 -26.44 12.84
CA TRP A 133 19.26 -26.40 11.48
C TRP A 133 18.50 -25.11 11.21
N VAL A 134 18.72 -24.56 10.03
CA VAL A 134 17.97 -23.39 9.50
C VAL A 134 17.33 -23.79 8.18
N LEU A 135 16.04 -23.58 8.07
CA LEU A 135 15.31 -23.71 6.81
C LEU A 135 14.99 -22.31 6.28
N ASP A 136 15.52 -21.98 5.11
CA ASP A 136 15.23 -20.76 4.37
C ASP A 136 14.25 -21.07 3.24
N MET A 137 13.12 -20.35 3.20
CA MET A 137 12.08 -20.52 2.19
C MET A 137 11.61 -19.17 1.66
N ASP A 138 11.45 -19.09 0.35
CA ASP A 138 10.88 -17.91 -0.33
C ASP A 138 9.81 -18.33 -1.35
N ILE A 139 8.80 -17.48 -1.52
CA ILE A 139 7.75 -17.70 -2.52
C ILE A 139 8.14 -16.94 -3.78
N SER A 140 8.52 -17.70 -4.82
CA SER A 140 8.90 -17.10 -6.11
C SER A 140 7.77 -16.31 -6.72
N LYS A 141 8.06 -15.04 -7.10
CA LYS A 141 7.10 -14.14 -7.78
C LYS A 141 5.76 -13.98 -7.05
N PHE A 142 5.77 -13.99 -5.72
CA PHE A 142 4.54 -13.96 -4.91
C PHE A 142 3.56 -12.87 -5.35
N PHE A 143 4.02 -11.64 -5.52
CA PHE A 143 3.15 -10.51 -5.91
C PHE A 143 2.65 -10.61 -7.36
N ASP A 144 3.38 -11.30 -8.24
CA ASP A 144 2.99 -11.46 -9.65
C ASP A 144 2.02 -12.63 -9.85
N THR A 145 1.99 -13.59 -8.90
CA THR A 145 1.24 -14.85 -9.04
C THR A 145 0.10 -15.01 -8.04
N ILE A 146 -0.07 -14.06 -7.13
CA ILE A 146 -1.15 -14.12 -6.13
C ILE A 146 -2.52 -14.10 -6.82
N ASP A 147 -3.38 -15.03 -6.45
CA ASP A 147 -4.76 -15.07 -6.91
C ASP A 147 -5.56 -13.91 -6.30
N HIS A 148 -6.05 -13.00 -7.14
CA HIS A 148 -6.77 -11.80 -6.70
C HIS A 148 -8.11 -12.15 -6.01
N GLU A 149 -8.77 -13.24 -6.39
CA GLU A 149 -10.03 -13.65 -5.73
C GLU A 149 -9.75 -14.17 -4.31
N LEU A 150 -8.70 -14.98 -4.14
CA LEU A 150 -8.27 -15.45 -2.82
C LEU A 150 -7.79 -14.31 -1.96
N LEU A 151 -7.04 -13.36 -2.52
CA LEU A 151 -6.62 -12.15 -1.82
C LEU A 151 -7.83 -11.35 -1.34
N MET A 152 -8.83 -11.12 -2.20
CA MET A 152 -10.04 -10.39 -1.81
C MET A 152 -10.88 -11.14 -0.78
N LYS A 153 -10.90 -12.48 -0.81
CA LYS A 153 -11.52 -13.28 0.27
C LYS A 153 -10.80 -13.05 1.61
N ALA A 154 -9.48 -13.09 1.61
CA ALA A 154 -8.69 -12.80 2.82
C ALA A 154 -8.91 -11.38 3.34
N VAL A 155 -8.93 -10.38 2.47
CA VAL A 155 -9.18 -8.98 2.87
C VAL A 155 -10.57 -8.84 3.52
N ARG A 156 -11.60 -9.49 2.98
CA ARG A 156 -12.96 -9.47 3.56
C ARG A 156 -13.08 -10.11 4.94
N LEU A 157 -12.13 -10.95 5.35
CA LEU A 157 -12.08 -11.47 6.72
C LEU A 157 -11.63 -10.42 7.75
N HIS A 158 -10.97 -9.36 7.28
CA HIS A 158 -10.34 -8.35 8.13
C HIS A 158 -11.01 -6.97 8.07
N THR A 159 -11.91 -6.73 7.11
CA THR A 159 -12.61 -5.45 7.02
C THR A 159 -13.96 -5.57 6.31
N ASP A 160 -14.96 -4.89 6.89
CA ASP A 160 -16.30 -4.70 6.30
C ASP A 160 -16.43 -3.37 5.55
N SER A 161 -15.36 -2.58 5.52
CA SER A 161 -15.35 -1.26 4.89
C SER A 161 -15.53 -1.35 3.37
N GLN A 162 -16.73 -1.04 2.90
CA GLN A 162 -17.10 -1.18 1.48
C GLN A 162 -16.21 -0.35 0.55
N TRP A 163 -15.80 0.85 0.95
CA TRP A 163 -14.93 1.67 0.13
C TRP A 163 -13.49 1.12 0.07
N VAL A 164 -12.97 0.54 1.17
CA VAL A 164 -11.66 -0.10 1.19
C VAL A 164 -11.64 -1.30 0.23
N LEU A 165 -12.66 -2.16 0.33
CA LEU A 165 -12.83 -3.32 -0.56
C LEU A 165 -12.90 -2.90 -2.03
N LEU A 166 -13.73 -1.89 -2.35
CA LEU A 166 -13.88 -1.36 -3.71
C LEU A 166 -12.55 -0.88 -4.29
N TYR A 167 -11.76 -0.14 -3.49
CA TYR A 167 -10.52 0.45 -4.02
C TYR A 167 -9.38 -0.57 -4.09
N ILE A 168 -9.27 -1.52 -3.17
CA ILE A 168 -8.33 -2.65 -3.30
C ILE A 168 -8.61 -3.42 -4.59
N GLU A 169 -9.87 -3.75 -4.88
CA GLU A 169 -10.23 -4.45 -6.11
C GLU A 169 -9.87 -3.65 -7.37
N ARG A 170 -10.00 -2.32 -7.34
CA ARG A 170 -9.58 -1.46 -8.45
C ARG A 170 -8.07 -1.41 -8.60
N TRP A 171 -7.31 -1.28 -7.51
CA TRP A 171 -5.83 -1.27 -7.55
C TRP A 171 -5.26 -2.58 -8.09
N LEU A 172 -5.88 -3.72 -7.77
CA LEU A 172 -5.44 -5.02 -8.30
C LEU A 172 -5.61 -5.16 -9.83
N LYS A 173 -6.43 -4.30 -10.44
CA LYS A 173 -6.72 -4.30 -11.89
C LYS A 173 -5.99 -3.18 -12.66
N VAL A 174 -5.19 -2.37 -11.98
CA VAL A 174 -4.50 -1.23 -12.63
C VAL A 174 -3.37 -1.73 -13.53
N PRO A 175 -3.29 -1.25 -14.80
CA PRO A 175 -2.20 -1.60 -15.69
C PRO A 175 -0.89 -0.88 -15.33
N TYR A 176 0.23 -1.46 -15.78
CA TYR A 176 1.54 -0.82 -15.80
C TYR A 176 1.78 -0.15 -17.15
N GLU A 177 2.40 1.02 -17.15
CA GLU A 177 2.81 1.78 -18.33
C GLU A 177 4.22 2.36 -18.16
#